data_27d1544af93ae1f3bea5d11f5b27bfc9
#
_entry.id   27d1544af93ae1f3bea5d11f5b27bfc9
#
_cell.length_a   1.000
_cell.length_b   1.000
_cell.length_c   1.000
_cell.angle_alpha   90.00
_cell.angle_beta   90.00
_cell.angle_gamma   90.00
#
_symmetry.space_group_name_H-M   'P 1'
#
loop_
_entity.id
_entity.type
_entity.pdbx_description
1 polymer ?
#
loop_
_entity_poly.entity_id
_entity_poly.type
_entity_poly.pdbx_seq_one_letter_code
_entity_poly.pdbx_strand_id
1 'polypeptide(L)'
;MMNRRTLLLAIALATVCAGPGALAQQQRSWRVGFVALPERPEPLEGSRFGAFALGMRELGYIERRNLTIEWRFAGGEVGSLAELAAEVVQRKVDVIVAGETPVISAAQKATSTIPIIMAASNDPVGSGFVESLGRPGHNITGLSILSTDLSGKLVEMLQSVAPTATRVAILLNPRNSSNAAIAINLQVAMQGARVTGQPVEAATAEGIEQAFARMQR
;
A
#
# COMPACT_ATOMS: atom_id res chain seq x y z
N MET A 1 22.84 -51.06 -47.05
CA MET A 1 21.57 -51.64 -46.52
C MET A 1 21.66 -51.57 -45.00
N MET A 2 20.89 -50.73 -44.37
CA MET A 2 20.84 -50.55 -42.92
C MET A 2 20.08 -51.72 -42.28
N ASN A 3 20.71 -52.44 -41.38
CA ASN A 3 20.16 -53.67 -40.82
C ASN A 3 19.03 -53.30 -39.83
N ARG A 4 17.89 -54.05 -39.81
CA ARG A 4 16.70 -53.79 -38.97
C ARG A 4 17.07 -53.57 -37.48
N ARG A 5 18.12 -54.27 -37.01
CA ARG A 5 18.63 -54.10 -35.63
C ARG A 5 19.26 -52.73 -35.35
N THR A 6 19.97 -52.17 -36.34
CA THR A 6 20.57 -50.81 -36.25
C THR A 6 19.53 -49.72 -36.28
N LEU A 7 18.40 -49.88 -37.01
CA LEU A 7 17.30 -48.98 -37.06
C LEU A 7 16.52 -48.94 -35.71
N LEU A 8 16.32 -50.12 -35.11
CA LEU A 8 15.64 -50.23 -33.80
C LEU A 8 16.47 -49.67 -32.66
N LEU A 9 17.80 -49.87 -32.70
CA LEU A 9 18.72 -49.25 -31.73
C LEU A 9 18.78 -47.74 -31.88
N ALA A 10 18.75 -47.19 -33.08
CA ALA A 10 18.76 -45.76 -33.33
C ALA A 10 17.40 -45.09 -32.83
N ILE A 11 16.29 -45.77 -33.01
CA ILE A 11 14.96 -45.30 -32.51
C ILE A 11 14.92 -45.39 -30.98
N ALA A 12 15.46 -46.43 -30.35
CA ALA A 12 15.53 -46.56 -28.90
C ALA A 12 16.46 -45.50 -28.24
N LEU A 13 17.58 -45.16 -28.93
CA LEU A 13 18.50 -44.10 -28.45
C LEU A 13 17.89 -42.69 -28.56
N ALA A 14 17.09 -42.44 -29.63
CA ALA A 14 16.41 -41.14 -29.78
C ALA A 14 15.34 -40.89 -28.73
N THR A 15 14.67 -41.95 -28.24
CA THR A 15 13.66 -41.84 -27.18
C THR A 15 14.25 -41.61 -25.78
N VAL A 16 15.50 -42.02 -25.53
CA VAL A 16 16.16 -41.80 -24.22
C VAL A 16 16.75 -40.39 -24.13
N CYS A 17 17.05 -39.72 -25.25
CA CYS A 17 17.52 -38.33 -25.27
C CYS A 17 16.42 -37.30 -25.14
N ALA A 18 15.14 -37.69 -25.25
CA ALA A 18 13.99 -36.84 -24.84
C ALA A 18 13.88 -36.87 -23.30
N GLY A 19 14.87 -36.29 -22.62
CA GLY A 19 14.84 -36.14 -21.18
C GLY A 19 13.56 -35.41 -20.73
N PRO A 20 13.03 -35.67 -19.51
CA PRO A 20 11.84 -35.01 -18.96
C PRO A 20 12.04 -33.49 -18.71
N GLY A 21 13.10 -32.89 -19.26
CA GLY A 21 13.43 -31.46 -19.13
C GLY A 21 12.76 -30.53 -20.12
N ALA A 22 11.92 -31.05 -21.05
CA ALA A 22 11.17 -30.22 -21.99
C ALA A 22 9.71 -29.94 -21.57
N LEU A 23 9.35 -30.23 -20.31
CA LEU A 23 8.24 -29.52 -19.70
C LEU A 23 8.78 -28.11 -19.47
N ALA A 24 8.56 -27.22 -20.45
CA ALA A 24 8.74 -25.79 -20.28
C ALA A 24 8.12 -25.48 -18.91
N GLN A 25 8.95 -25.11 -17.95
CA GLN A 25 8.50 -24.59 -16.68
C GLN A 25 7.53 -23.48 -17.05
N GLN A 26 6.24 -23.76 -16.97
CA GLN A 26 5.20 -22.80 -17.26
C GLN A 26 5.49 -21.67 -16.31
N GLN A 27 6.14 -20.62 -16.81
CA GLN A 27 6.61 -19.51 -15.98
C GLN A 27 5.36 -18.97 -15.31
N ARG A 28 5.22 -19.23 -14.00
CA ARG A 28 4.06 -18.81 -13.20
C ARG A 28 3.89 -17.32 -13.43
N SER A 29 2.76 -16.93 -13.97
CA SER A 29 2.39 -15.53 -14.11
C SER A 29 1.71 -15.08 -12.80
N TRP A 30 2.29 -14.08 -12.17
CA TRP A 30 1.79 -13.49 -10.95
C TRP A 30 0.80 -12.39 -11.26
N ARG A 31 -0.20 -12.23 -10.41
CA ARG A 31 -1.19 -11.17 -10.51
C ARG A 31 -1.20 -10.34 -9.23
N VAL A 32 -0.90 -9.07 -9.33
CA VAL A 32 -0.88 -8.09 -8.24
C VAL A 32 -2.07 -7.17 -8.39
N GLY A 33 -2.91 -7.03 -7.37
CA GLY A 33 -3.91 -5.99 -7.28
C GLY A 33 -3.31 -4.78 -6.58
N PHE A 34 -3.13 -3.67 -7.27
CA PHE A 34 -2.66 -2.43 -6.66
C PHE A 34 -3.84 -1.46 -6.50
N VAL A 35 -4.22 -1.18 -5.25
CA VAL A 35 -5.32 -0.25 -4.93
C VAL A 35 -4.74 1.00 -4.27
N ALA A 36 -5.13 2.17 -4.78
CA ALA A 36 -4.66 3.46 -4.29
C ALA A 36 -5.79 4.49 -4.22
N LEU A 37 -5.72 5.40 -3.26
CA LEU A 37 -6.72 6.43 -3.06
C LEU A 37 -6.63 7.57 -4.09
N PRO A 38 -5.44 8.10 -4.48
CA PRO A 38 -5.37 9.23 -5.39
C PRO A 38 -5.86 8.91 -6.80
N GLU A 39 -5.91 9.91 -7.64
CA GLU A 39 -6.07 9.76 -9.08
C GLU A 39 -4.90 9.00 -9.69
N ARG A 40 -5.16 8.32 -10.81
CA ARG A 40 -4.10 7.71 -11.61
C ARG A 40 -3.21 8.79 -12.22
N PRO A 41 -1.90 8.79 -11.93
CA PRO A 41 -1.01 9.73 -12.59
C PRO A 41 -0.82 9.38 -14.07
N GLU A 42 -0.77 10.38 -14.92
CA GLU A 42 -0.45 10.25 -16.34
C GLU A 42 0.67 11.21 -16.72
N PRO A 43 1.86 10.70 -17.11
CA PRO A 43 2.19 9.26 -17.22
C PRO A 43 2.38 8.59 -15.86
N LEU A 44 2.25 7.26 -15.83
CA LEU A 44 2.51 6.47 -14.63
C LEU A 44 4.01 6.49 -14.27
N GLU A 45 4.87 6.52 -15.31
CA GLU A 45 6.32 6.64 -15.20
C GLU A 45 6.69 7.94 -14.48
N GLY A 46 7.72 7.86 -13.62
CA GLY A 46 8.13 8.99 -12.78
C GLY A 46 7.29 9.21 -11.53
N SER A 47 6.16 8.53 -11.38
CA SER A 47 5.38 8.51 -10.16
C SER A 47 5.85 7.41 -9.19
N ARG A 48 5.40 7.47 -7.92
CA ARG A 48 5.62 6.37 -6.95
C ARG A 48 5.06 5.03 -7.43
N PHE A 49 4.03 5.03 -8.25
CA PHE A 49 3.43 3.81 -8.82
C PHE A 49 4.28 3.25 -9.96
N GLY A 50 4.83 4.10 -10.80
CA GLY A 50 5.82 3.72 -11.81
C GLY A 50 7.10 3.19 -11.17
N ALA A 51 7.54 3.77 -10.05
CA ALA A 51 8.67 3.26 -9.27
C ALA A 51 8.41 1.84 -8.74
N PHE A 52 7.18 1.53 -8.30
CA PHE A 52 6.81 0.16 -7.93
C PHE A 52 6.95 -0.81 -9.12
N ALA A 53 6.40 -0.47 -10.29
CA ALA A 53 6.50 -1.30 -11.49
C ALA A 53 7.96 -1.48 -11.94
N LEU A 54 8.80 -0.43 -11.81
CA LEU A 54 10.23 -0.49 -12.07
C LEU A 54 10.95 -1.44 -11.13
N GLY A 55 10.72 -1.33 -9.81
CA GLY A 55 11.29 -2.23 -8.81
C GLY A 55 10.90 -3.69 -9.05
N MET A 56 9.65 -3.96 -9.40
CA MET A 56 9.21 -5.31 -9.77
C MET A 56 9.98 -5.83 -10.98
N ARG A 57 10.21 -4.99 -11.99
CA ARG A 57 10.98 -5.35 -13.19
C ARG A 57 12.45 -5.66 -12.87
N GLU A 58 13.06 -4.89 -11.98
CA GLU A 58 14.46 -5.12 -11.52
C GLU A 58 14.59 -6.46 -10.79
N LEU A 59 13.54 -6.91 -10.12
CA LEU A 59 13.43 -8.22 -9.48
C LEU A 59 13.04 -9.35 -10.45
N GLY A 60 12.91 -9.07 -11.75
CA GLY A 60 12.59 -10.06 -12.78
C GLY A 60 11.08 -10.29 -12.99
N TYR A 61 10.20 -9.51 -12.33
CA TYR A 61 8.75 -9.54 -12.55
C TYR A 61 8.38 -8.51 -13.62
N ILE A 62 8.22 -8.99 -14.86
CA ILE A 62 8.01 -8.14 -16.03
C ILE A 62 6.54 -8.16 -16.41
N GLU A 63 5.92 -6.99 -16.41
CA GLU A 63 4.51 -6.83 -16.80
C GLU A 63 4.27 -7.35 -18.23
N ARG A 64 3.14 -8.03 -18.45
CA ARG A 64 2.75 -8.74 -19.67
C ARG A 64 3.61 -9.97 -20.02
N ARG A 65 4.61 -10.32 -19.23
CA ARG A 65 5.41 -11.54 -19.42
C ARG A 65 5.13 -12.57 -18.31
N ASN A 66 5.44 -12.21 -17.06
CA ASN A 66 5.25 -13.06 -15.90
C ASN A 66 4.58 -12.32 -14.72
N LEU A 67 4.12 -11.08 -14.96
CA LEU A 67 3.42 -10.23 -14.01
C LEU A 67 2.23 -9.56 -14.71
N THR A 68 1.10 -9.48 -14.01
CA THR A 68 -0.03 -8.62 -14.34
C THR A 68 -0.29 -7.73 -13.13
N ILE A 69 -0.33 -6.40 -13.31
CA ILE A 69 -0.71 -5.45 -12.27
C ILE A 69 -2.10 -4.93 -12.57
N GLU A 70 -3.04 -5.27 -11.72
CA GLU A 70 -4.43 -4.78 -11.75
C GLU A 70 -4.50 -3.46 -10.98
N TRP A 71 -4.23 -2.36 -11.65
CA TRP A 71 -4.26 -1.02 -11.08
C TRP A 71 -5.69 -0.57 -10.80
N ARG A 72 -5.96 -0.09 -9.58
CA ARG A 72 -7.22 0.53 -9.17
C ARG A 72 -6.93 1.83 -8.43
N PHE A 73 -7.46 2.92 -8.95
CA PHE A 73 -7.32 4.27 -8.40
C PHE A 73 -8.70 4.81 -8.06
N ALA A 74 -8.86 5.31 -6.85
CA ALA A 74 -10.14 5.79 -6.34
C ALA A 74 -10.42 7.27 -6.68
N GLY A 75 -9.48 7.99 -7.33
CA GLY A 75 -9.68 9.40 -7.67
C GLY A 75 -9.90 10.33 -6.46
N GLY A 76 -9.41 9.94 -5.28
CA GLY A 76 -9.67 10.64 -4.02
C GLY A 76 -10.97 10.22 -3.31
N GLU A 77 -11.81 9.40 -3.94
CA GLU A 77 -13.12 9.00 -3.42
C GLU A 77 -13.01 7.77 -2.49
N VAL A 78 -13.01 8.02 -1.18
CA VAL A 78 -12.94 6.96 -0.15
C VAL A 78 -14.13 5.99 -0.26
N GLY A 79 -15.31 6.47 -0.68
CA GLY A 79 -16.52 5.66 -0.82
C GLY A 79 -16.41 4.52 -1.84
N SER A 80 -15.57 4.66 -2.87
CA SER A 80 -15.36 3.64 -3.91
C SER A 80 -14.38 2.54 -3.50
N LEU A 81 -13.62 2.71 -2.41
CA LEU A 81 -12.55 1.77 -2.03
C LEU A 81 -13.04 0.35 -1.75
N ALA A 82 -14.24 0.19 -1.18
CA ALA A 82 -14.81 -1.12 -0.92
C ALA A 82 -15.09 -1.90 -2.22
N GLU A 83 -15.61 -1.22 -3.23
CA GLU A 83 -15.87 -1.79 -4.55
C GLU A 83 -14.56 -2.15 -5.27
N LEU A 84 -13.58 -1.24 -5.28
CA LEU A 84 -12.27 -1.47 -5.89
C LEU A 84 -11.50 -2.62 -5.23
N ALA A 85 -11.58 -2.74 -3.90
CA ALA A 85 -11.01 -3.86 -3.17
C ALA A 85 -11.71 -5.19 -3.53
N ALA A 86 -13.04 -5.19 -3.64
CA ALA A 86 -13.80 -6.37 -4.07
C ALA A 86 -13.47 -6.77 -5.51
N GLU A 87 -13.29 -5.82 -6.43
CA GLU A 87 -12.88 -6.10 -7.80
C GLU A 87 -11.55 -6.84 -7.87
N VAL A 88 -10.50 -6.39 -7.17
CA VAL A 88 -9.19 -7.09 -7.21
C VAL A 88 -9.28 -8.49 -6.61
N VAL A 89 -10.11 -8.69 -5.59
CA VAL A 89 -10.40 -10.02 -5.03
C VAL A 89 -11.06 -10.91 -6.10
N GLN A 90 -12.08 -10.40 -6.82
CA GLN A 90 -12.75 -11.13 -7.91
C GLN A 90 -11.81 -11.45 -9.06
N ARG A 91 -10.79 -10.62 -9.34
CA ARG A 91 -9.74 -10.88 -10.30
C ARG A 91 -8.77 -11.99 -9.89
N LYS A 92 -8.96 -12.57 -8.69
CA LYS A 92 -8.13 -13.66 -8.14
C LYS A 92 -6.64 -13.29 -8.17
N VAL A 93 -6.32 -12.11 -7.65
CA VAL A 93 -4.93 -11.68 -7.52
C VAL A 93 -4.18 -12.54 -6.49
N ASP A 94 -2.87 -12.73 -6.70
CA ASP A 94 -2.02 -13.48 -5.76
C ASP A 94 -1.66 -12.64 -4.52
N VAL A 95 -1.66 -11.30 -4.66
CA VAL A 95 -1.35 -10.35 -3.59
C VAL A 95 -2.02 -9.01 -3.87
N ILE A 96 -2.44 -8.32 -2.82
CA ILE A 96 -2.96 -6.95 -2.88
C ILE A 96 -1.90 -6.00 -2.31
N VAL A 97 -1.57 -4.93 -3.04
CA VAL A 97 -0.79 -3.81 -2.53
C VAL A 97 -1.76 -2.67 -2.23
N ALA A 98 -1.81 -2.25 -0.98
CA ALA A 98 -2.70 -1.21 -0.48
C ALA A 98 -1.88 0.05 -0.11
N GLY A 99 -2.15 1.15 -0.80
CA GLY A 99 -1.31 2.35 -0.76
C GLY A 99 -1.39 3.12 0.56
N GLU A 100 -2.58 3.28 1.13
CA GLU A 100 -2.85 4.17 2.27
C GLU A 100 -3.81 3.50 3.27
N THR A 101 -3.85 4.03 4.52
CA THR A 101 -4.69 3.49 5.62
C THR A 101 -6.15 3.19 5.22
N PRO A 102 -6.91 4.06 4.53
CA PRO A 102 -8.27 3.75 4.11
C PRO A 102 -8.35 2.58 3.11
N VAL A 103 -7.34 2.47 2.23
CA VAL A 103 -7.24 1.38 1.24
C VAL A 103 -6.95 0.05 1.94
N ILE A 104 -6.03 0.05 2.93
CA ILE A 104 -5.70 -1.13 3.73
C ILE A 104 -6.96 -1.63 4.46
N SER A 105 -7.73 -0.71 5.07
CA SER A 105 -8.99 -1.05 5.74
C SER A 105 -10.01 -1.65 4.78
N ALA A 106 -10.14 -1.13 3.56
CA ALA A 106 -11.02 -1.69 2.54
C ALA A 106 -10.59 -3.09 2.09
N ALA A 107 -9.29 -3.28 1.84
CA ALA A 107 -8.71 -4.58 1.47
C ALA A 107 -8.87 -5.63 2.58
N GLN A 108 -8.63 -5.25 3.86
CA GLN A 108 -8.82 -6.11 5.02
C GLN A 108 -10.27 -6.64 5.12
N LYS A 109 -11.25 -5.78 4.84
CA LYS A 109 -12.66 -6.17 4.85
C LYS A 109 -13.05 -7.05 3.65
N ALA A 110 -12.35 -6.90 2.51
CA ALA A 110 -12.66 -7.63 1.29
C ALA A 110 -12.11 -9.06 1.29
N THR A 111 -11.00 -9.34 2.02
CA THR A 111 -10.39 -10.67 2.05
C THR A 111 -9.62 -10.94 3.34
N SER A 112 -9.71 -12.18 3.84
CA SER A 112 -8.88 -12.69 4.93
C SER A 112 -7.81 -13.68 4.48
N THR A 113 -7.74 -13.99 3.17
CA THR A 113 -6.89 -15.08 2.64
C THR A 113 -5.85 -14.58 1.64
N ILE A 114 -6.18 -13.57 0.82
CA ILE A 114 -5.20 -13.00 -0.10
C ILE A 114 -4.23 -12.13 0.72
N PRO A 115 -2.90 -12.32 0.59
CA PRO A 115 -1.93 -11.47 1.25
C PRO A 115 -2.10 -10.01 0.88
N ILE A 116 -2.05 -9.13 1.88
CA ILE A 116 -2.13 -7.68 1.70
C ILE A 116 -0.81 -7.05 2.13
N ILE A 117 -0.19 -6.30 1.23
CA ILE A 117 1.03 -5.54 1.49
C ILE A 117 0.66 -4.08 1.69
N MET A 118 0.85 -3.59 2.89
CA MET A 118 0.75 -2.16 3.21
C MET A 118 1.95 -1.44 2.60
N ALA A 119 1.73 -0.54 1.63
CA ALA A 119 2.79 0.31 1.11
C ALA A 119 3.17 1.43 2.11
N ALA A 120 2.18 1.90 2.89
CA ALA A 120 2.38 2.85 3.98
C ALA A 120 1.19 2.81 4.96
N SER A 121 1.47 2.69 6.25
CA SER A 121 0.47 2.87 7.32
C SER A 121 1.07 3.72 8.43
N ASN A 122 0.31 4.68 8.95
CA ASN A 122 0.78 5.54 10.04
C ASN A 122 0.81 4.82 11.39
N ASP A 123 -0.15 3.93 11.61
CA ASP A 123 -0.30 3.15 12.84
C ASP A 123 -1.01 1.82 12.52
N PRO A 124 -0.27 0.81 12.05
CA PRO A 124 -0.87 -0.45 11.66
C PRO A 124 -1.38 -1.28 12.84
N VAL A 125 -0.79 -1.13 14.03
CA VAL A 125 -1.21 -1.82 15.26
C VAL A 125 -2.47 -1.18 15.82
N GLY A 126 -2.45 0.13 16.03
CA GLY A 126 -3.62 0.87 16.53
C GLY A 126 -4.80 0.86 15.58
N SER A 127 -4.55 0.71 14.27
CA SER A 127 -5.59 0.51 13.25
C SER A 127 -6.13 -0.92 13.19
N GLY A 128 -5.55 -1.88 13.93
CA GLY A 128 -5.97 -3.28 13.92
C GLY A 128 -5.64 -4.03 12.63
N PHE A 129 -4.63 -3.59 11.87
CA PHE A 129 -4.18 -4.27 10.66
C PHE A 129 -3.23 -5.42 10.98
N VAL A 130 -2.40 -5.25 12.00
CA VAL A 130 -1.43 -6.24 12.47
C VAL A 130 -1.44 -6.32 14.01
N GLU A 131 -1.10 -7.47 14.57
CA GLU A 131 -1.01 -7.67 16.02
C GLU A 131 0.19 -6.91 16.62
N SER A 132 1.32 -6.92 15.92
CA SER A 132 2.52 -6.17 16.26
C SER A 132 3.39 -5.96 15.01
N LEU A 133 4.35 -5.03 15.08
CA LEU A 133 5.27 -4.77 13.95
C LEU A 133 6.17 -5.97 13.66
N GLY A 134 6.58 -6.73 14.67
CA GLY A 134 7.45 -7.90 14.51
C GLY A 134 6.69 -9.19 14.20
N ARG A 135 5.38 -9.24 14.49
CA ARG A 135 4.51 -10.40 14.27
C ARG A 135 3.14 -9.91 13.80
N PRO A 136 2.94 -9.76 12.49
CA PRO A 136 1.68 -9.24 11.93
C PRO A 136 0.43 -10.06 12.29
N GLY A 137 0.55 -11.39 12.41
CA GLY A 137 -0.51 -12.29 12.92
C GLY A 137 -1.47 -12.80 11.84
N HIS A 138 -1.80 -12.02 10.83
CA HIS A 138 -2.80 -12.33 9.80
C HIS A 138 -2.25 -12.17 8.38
N ASN A 139 -3.14 -12.00 7.40
CA ASN A 139 -2.77 -11.85 5.99
C ASN A 139 -2.28 -10.46 5.59
N ILE A 140 -2.03 -9.57 6.55
CA ILE A 140 -1.55 -8.19 6.30
C ILE A 140 -0.12 -8.04 6.81
N THR A 141 0.76 -7.48 5.99
CA THR A 141 2.13 -7.10 6.35
C THR A 141 2.56 -5.87 5.53
N GLY A 142 3.73 -5.31 5.79
CA GLY A 142 4.23 -4.19 4.98
C GLY A 142 4.99 -3.14 5.79
N LEU A 143 4.87 -1.87 5.35
CA LEU A 143 5.63 -0.75 5.88
C LEU A 143 4.79 0.12 6.81
N SER A 144 5.40 0.55 7.93
CA SER A 144 4.84 1.54 8.85
C SER A 144 5.68 2.82 8.82
N ILE A 145 5.00 3.98 8.83
CA ILE A 145 5.65 5.30 8.86
C ILE A 145 5.92 5.76 10.31
N LEU A 146 5.30 5.13 11.32
CA LEU A 146 5.41 5.47 12.75
C LEU A 146 5.12 6.95 13.07
N SER A 147 4.20 7.58 12.34
CA SER A 147 3.90 9.01 12.46
C SER A 147 3.38 9.40 13.84
N THR A 148 2.74 8.47 14.54
CA THR A 148 2.24 8.69 15.90
C THR A 148 3.35 8.93 16.92
N ASP A 149 4.48 8.24 16.77
CA ASP A 149 5.64 8.34 17.68
C ASP A 149 6.39 9.65 17.52
N LEU A 150 6.23 10.33 16.36
CA LEU A 150 6.89 11.59 16.07
C LEU A 150 6.15 12.82 16.62
N SER A 151 4.94 12.67 17.16
CA SER A 151 4.10 13.78 17.60
C SER A 151 4.80 14.72 18.60
N GLY A 152 5.52 14.16 19.58
CA GLY A 152 6.31 14.96 20.53
C GLY A 152 7.40 15.77 19.85
N LYS A 153 8.13 15.16 18.93
CA LYS A 153 9.22 15.82 18.18
C LYS A 153 8.72 16.94 17.27
N LEU A 154 7.56 16.76 16.66
CA LEU A 154 6.93 17.79 15.84
C LEU A 154 6.58 19.02 16.67
N VAL A 155 6.10 18.84 17.91
CA VAL A 155 5.80 19.95 18.83
C VAL A 155 7.08 20.66 19.27
N GLU A 156 8.16 19.94 19.59
CA GLU A 156 9.47 20.54 19.89
C GLU A 156 10.01 21.37 18.73
N MET A 157 9.93 20.83 17.52
CA MET A 157 10.35 21.55 16.31
C MET A 157 9.52 22.81 16.08
N LEU A 158 8.20 22.73 16.27
CA LEU A 158 7.32 23.89 16.20
C LEU A 158 7.72 24.99 17.18
N GLN A 159 8.01 24.64 18.45
CA GLN A 159 8.47 25.59 19.44
C GLN A 159 9.83 26.22 19.10
N SER A 160 10.71 25.47 18.43
CA SER A 160 12.00 26.00 17.97
C SER A 160 11.84 27.05 16.88
N VAL A 161 10.84 26.87 15.98
CA VAL A 161 10.57 27.77 14.84
C VAL A 161 9.67 28.93 15.26
N ALA A 162 8.71 28.70 16.14
CA ALA A 162 7.73 29.66 16.61
C ALA A 162 7.63 29.67 18.15
N PRO A 163 8.64 30.15 18.87
CA PRO A 163 8.72 30.04 20.33
C PRO A 163 7.63 30.81 21.08
N THR A 164 7.00 31.78 20.44
CA THR A 164 5.90 32.58 21.01
C THR A 164 4.51 32.03 20.69
N ALA A 165 4.41 30.94 19.91
CA ALA A 165 3.14 30.35 19.56
C ALA A 165 2.49 29.67 20.79
N THR A 166 1.33 30.18 21.20
CA THR A 166 0.53 29.62 22.30
C THR A 166 -0.67 28.83 21.82
N ARG A 167 -1.05 28.97 20.56
CA ARG A 167 -2.17 28.29 19.92
C ARG A 167 -1.75 27.72 18.59
N VAL A 168 -2.12 26.47 18.31
CA VAL A 168 -1.80 25.77 17.06
C VAL A 168 -3.01 25.01 16.58
N ALA A 169 -3.37 25.17 15.32
CA ALA A 169 -4.41 24.37 14.70
C ALA A 169 -3.83 23.04 14.20
N ILE A 170 -4.58 21.96 14.43
CA ILE A 170 -4.27 20.62 13.96
C ILE A 170 -5.27 20.32 12.84
N LEU A 171 -4.85 20.44 11.58
CA LEU A 171 -5.71 20.12 10.43
C LEU A 171 -5.81 18.61 10.24
N LEU A 172 -7.01 18.09 10.25
CA LEU A 172 -7.30 16.65 10.21
C LEU A 172 -8.26 16.31 9.09
N ASN A 173 -8.02 15.19 8.40
CA ASN A 173 -9.01 14.59 7.52
C ASN A 173 -9.81 13.53 8.30
N PRO A 174 -11.11 13.76 8.62
CA PRO A 174 -11.91 12.82 9.42
C PRO A 174 -12.17 11.48 8.70
N ARG A 175 -11.94 11.42 7.38
CA ARG A 175 -12.06 10.18 6.60
C ARG A 175 -10.84 9.26 6.74
N ASN A 176 -9.75 9.74 7.35
CA ASN A 176 -8.56 8.94 7.64
C ASN A 176 -8.56 8.48 9.09
N SER A 177 -8.80 7.19 9.32
CA SER A 177 -8.91 6.60 10.66
C SER A 177 -7.66 6.76 11.53
N SER A 178 -6.46 6.88 10.95
CA SER A 178 -5.22 7.10 11.72
C SER A 178 -5.12 8.52 12.30
N ASN A 179 -5.88 9.48 11.79
CA ASN A 179 -5.80 10.88 12.25
C ASN A 179 -6.28 11.06 13.69
N ALA A 180 -7.21 10.24 14.17
CA ALA A 180 -7.69 10.31 15.55
C ALA A 180 -6.54 10.02 16.55
N ALA A 181 -5.76 8.98 16.34
CA ALA A 181 -4.62 8.64 17.19
C ALA A 181 -3.52 9.73 17.12
N ILE A 182 -3.21 10.22 15.93
CA ILE A 182 -2.24 11.31 15.72
C ILE A 182 -2.70 12.57 16.47
N ALA A 183 -3.99 12.94 16.39
CA ALA A 183 -4.53 14.11 17.07
C ALA A 183 -4.41 14.00 18.59
N ILE A 184 -4.71 12.84 19.17
CA ILE A 184 -4.56 12.58 20.62
C ILE A 184 -3.09 12.74 21.03
N ASN A 185 -2.16 12.13 20.31
CA ASN A 185 -0.74 12.20 20.64
C ASN A 185 -0.18 13.62 20.52
N LEU A 186 -0.61 14.38 19.49
CA LEU A 186 -0.26 15.79 19.36
C LEU A 186 -0.83 16.64 20.51
N GLN A 187 -2.09 16.41 20.90
CA GLN A 187 -2.69 17.13 22.02
C GLN A 187 -1.94 16.88 23.33
N VAL A 188 -1.57 15.62 23.61
CA VAL A 188 -0.76 15.28 24.81
C VAL A 188 0.61 15.98 24.75
N ALA A 189 1.30 15.94 23.63
CA ALA A 189 2.60 16.61 23.45
C ALA A 189 2.49 18.14 23.62
N MET A 190 1.44 18.76 23.06
CA MET A 190 1.18 20.20 23.18
C MET A 190 0.87 20.64 24.61
N GLN A 191 0.13 19.83 25.38
CA GLN A 191 -0.10 20.11 26.80
C GLN A 191 1.21 20.21 27.59
N GLY A 192 2.13 19.25 27.37
CA GLY A 192 3.46 19.28 27.95
C GLY A 192 4.28 20.53 27.58
N ALA A 193 4.06 21.03 26.38
CA ALA A 193 4.73 22.21 25.80
C ALA A 193 4.03 23.55 26.15
N ARG A 194 2.92 23.53 26.89
CA ARG A 194 2.08 24.71 27.19
C ARG A 194 1.52 25.40 25.92
N VAL A 195 1.25 24.64 24.90
CA VAL A 195 0.61 25.09 23.64
C VAL A 195 -0.80 24.52 23.57
N THR A 196 -1.76 25.34 23.22
CA THR A 196 -3.15 24.87 23.00
C THR A 196 -3.31 24.35 21.58
N GLY A 197 -3.53 23.04 21.44
CA GLY A 197 -3.87 22.40 20.16
C GLY A 197 -5.37 22.49 19.87
N GLN A 198 -5.75 23.03 18.71
CA GLN A 198 -7.15 23.10 18.28
C GLN A 198 -7.34 22.19 17.06
N PRO A 199 -8.05 21.05 17.18
CA PRO A 199 -8.40 20.24 16.03
C PRO A 199 -9.34 21.00 15.07
N VAL A 200 -9.03 20.95 13.78
CA VAL A 200 -9.83 21.53 12.71
C VAL A 200 -9.99 20.49 11.60
N GLU A 201 -11.20 20.09 11.33
CA GLU A 201 -11.49 19.05 10.36
C GLU A 201 -11.74 19.62 8.96
N ALA A 202 -11.15 18.97 7.94
CA ALA A 202 -11.42 19.23 6.54
C ALA A 202 -11.19 17.95 5.72
N ALA A 203 -12.15 17.62 4.85
CA ALA A 203 -12.12 16.42 4.01
C ALA A 203 -12.05 16.73 2.50
N THR A 204 -12.19 18.00 2.11
CA THR A 204 -12.21 18.47 0.72
C THR A 204 -11.35 19.72 0.58
N ALA A 205 -10.97 20.06 -0.65
CA ALA A 205 -10.22 21.30 -0.94
C ALA A 205 -10.97 22.55 -0.41
N GLU A 206 -12.25 22.65 -0.68
CA GLU A 206 -13.07 23.74 -0.16
C GLU A 206 -13.13 23.76 1.38
N GLY A 207 -13.24 22.58 2.01
CA GLY A 207 -13.17 22.43 3.46
C GLY A 207 -11.86 22.92 4.06
N ILE A 208 -10.73 22.72 3.36
CA ILE A 208 -9.42 23.23 3.77
C ILE A 208 -9.41 24.76 3.74
N GLU A 209 -9.87 25.38 2.66
CA GLU A 209 -9.96 26.84 2.55
C GLU A 209 -10.81 27.44 3.69
N GLN A 210 -11.96 26.84 3.96
CA GLN A 210 -12.83 27.26 5.06
C GLN A 210 -12.15 27.04 6.44
N ALA A 211 -11.37 25.96 6.60
CA ALA A 211 -10.62 25.72 7.81
C ALA A 211 -9.59 26.83 8.06
N PHE A 212 -8.80 27.20 7.05
CA PHE A 212 -7.86 28.31 7.16
C PHE A 212 -8.53 29.65 7.47
N ALA A 213 -9.67 29.94 6.85
CA ALA A 213 -10.44 31.15 7.16
C ALA A 213 -10.93 31.21 8.61
N ARG A 214 -11.22 30.05 9.24
CA ARG A 214 -11.56 29.95 10.67
C ARG A 214 -10.36 30.11 11.60
N MET A 215 -9.19 29.66 11.20
CA MET A 215 -7.96 29.76 11.99
C MET A 215 -7.43 31.18 12.11
N GLN A 216 -7.79 32.09 11.18
CA GLN A 216 -7.39 33.50 11.22
C GLN A 216 -8.17 34.38 12.21
N ARG A 217 -9.22 33.85 12.83
CA ARG A 217 -10.05 34.53 13.83
C ARG A 217 -9.65 34.13 15.24
#